data_acc9646895925449409148febc5f14a3
#
_entry.id   acc9646895925449409148febc5f14a3
#
_cell.length_a   1.000
_cell.length_b   1.000
_cell.length_c   1.000
_cell.angle_alpha   90.00
_cell.angle_beta   90.00
_cell.angle_gamma   90.00
#
_symmetry.space_group_name_H-M   'P 1'
#
loop_
_entity.id
_entity.type
_entity.pdbx_description
1 polymer ?
#
loop_
_entity_poly.entity_id
_entity_poly.type
_entity_poly.pdbx_seq_one_letter_code
_entity_poly.pdbx_strand_id
1 'polypeptide(L)' 'MFEKVVNLLVEELQINRNDIKKDSELSGDLGINSIELADLVMICEEKFGIEIDDEESKNFVTVGDVVNYLESL' A
#
# COMPACT_ATOMS: atom_id res chain seq x y z
N MET A 1 -4.67 7.79 8.37
CA MET A 1 -4.16 6.52 7.77
C MET A 1 -3.33 6.74 6.52
N PHE A 2 -3.69 7.69 5.69
CA PHE A 2 -2.92 7.98 4.47
C PHE A 2 -1.44 8.21 4.77
N GLU A 3 -1.14 9.04 5.76
CA GLU A 3 0.25 9.34 6.12
C GLU A 3 1.03 8.09 6.53
N LYS A 4 0.39 7.17 7.23
CA LYS A 4 1.04 5.92 7.64
C LYS A 4 1.39 5.04 6.45
N VAL A 5 0.48 4.98 5.46
CA VAL A 5 0.73 4.22 4.24
C VAL A 5 1.85 4.88 3.42
N VAL A 6 1.83 6.21 3.31
CA VAL A 6 2.89 6.95 2.62
C VAL A 6 4.24 6.65 3.26
N ASN A 7 4.30 6.71 4.59
CA ASN A 7 5.55 6.43 5.30
C ASN A 7 6.07 5.02 5.02
N LEU A 8 5.18 4.03 4.96
CA LEU A 8 5.58 2.67 4.63
C LEU A 8 6.15 2.57 3.21
N LEU A 9 5.51 3.22 2.24
CA LEU A 9 5.99 3.21 0.88
C LEU A 9 7.36 3.87 0.75
N VAL A 10 7.57 4.96 1.45
CA VAL A 10 8.85 5.67 1.45
C VAL A 10 9.93 4.82 2.12
N GLU A 11 9.66 4.30 3.31
CA GLU A 11 10.66 3.62 4.12
C GLU A 11 10.98 2.22 3.61
N GLU A 12 9.95 1.47 3.20
CA GLU A 12 10.11 0.06 2.85
C GLU A 12 10.39 -0.15 1.36
N LEU A 13 9.78 0.64 0.50
CA LEU A 13 9.95 0.49 -0.95
C LEU A 13 10.73 1.64 -1.58
N GLN A 14 11.14 2.61 -0.76
CA GLN A 14 11.99 3.73 -1.20
C GLN A 14 11.36 4.54 -2.34
N ILE A 15 10.05 4.69 -2.28
CA ILE A 15 9.30 5.48 -3.26
C ILE A 15 9.37 6.94 -2.85
N ASN A 16 9.53 7.83 -3.83
CA ASN A 16 9.58 9.26 -3.58
C ASN A 16 8.23 9.75 -3.06
N ARG A 17 8.24 10.38 -1.88
CA ARG A 17 7.01 10.90 -1.24
C ARG A 17 6.23 11.83 -2.18
N ASN A 18 6.93 12.61 -2.99
CA ASN A 18 6.29 13.57 -3.90
C ASN A 18 5.47 12.89 -5.00
N ASP A 19 5.73 11.61 -5.27
CA ASP A 19 4.98 10.86 -6.27
C ASP A 19 3.75 10.16 -5.70
N ILE A 20 3.58 10.19 -4.38
CA ILE A 20 2.53 9.42 -3.70
C ILE A 20 1.31 10.30 -3.43
N LYS A 21 0.22 9.97 -4.11
CA LYS A 21 -1.09 10.61 -3.92
C LYS A 21 -2.13 9.52 -3.77
N LYS A 22 -3.33 9.88 -3.31
CA LYS A 22 -4.41 8.91 -3.14
C LYS A 22 -4.76 8.18 -4.44
N ASP A 23 -4.72 8.89 -5.55
CA ASP A 23 -5.05 8.33 -6.86
C ASP A 23 -3.84 7.74 -7.58
N SER A 24 -2.67 7.75 -6.98
CA SER A 24 -1.49 7.13 -7.57
C SER A 24 -1.70 5.63 -7.68
N GLU A 25 -1.50 5.09 -8.87
CA GLU A 25 -1.57 3.65 -9.08
C GLU A 25 -0.29 3.00 -8.58
N LEU A 26 -0.44 1.96 -7.76
CA LEU A 26 0.70 1.28 -7.17
C LEU A 26 1.63 0.72 -8.24
N SER A 27 1.08 0.07 -9.23
CA SER A 27 1.86 -0.50 -10.32
C SER A 27 2.18 0.53 -11.39
N GLY A 28 1.18 1.26 -11.88
CA GLY A 28 1.33 2.16 -13.02
C GLY A 28 2.15 3.41 -12.72
N ASP A 29 1.83 4.07 -11.62
CA ASP A 29 2.47 5.34 -11.26
C ASP A 29 3.71 5.16 -10.40
N LEU A 30 3.68 4.21 -9.46
CA LEU A 30 4.76 4.02 -8.50
C LEU A 30 5.72 2.89 -8.89
N GLY A 31 5.38 2.12 -9.93
CA GLY A 31 6.25 1.08 -10.43
C GLY A 31 6.40 -0.11 -9.49
N ILE A 32 5.42 -0.35 -8.63
CA ILE A 32 5.45 -1.46 -7.68
C ILE A 32 5.04 -2.74 -8.42
N ASN A 33 5.91 -3.74 -8.42
CA ASN A 33 5.60 -5.04 -9.05
C ASN A 33 4.84 -5.94 -8.07
N SER A 34 4.45 -7.14 -8.54
CA SER A 34 3.65 -8.08 -7.73
C SER A 34 4.38 -8.53 -6.48
N ILE A 35 5.69 -8.69 -6.55
CA ILE A 35 6.50 -9.13 -5.41
C ILE A 35 6.55 -8.03 -4.37
N GLU A 36 6.77 -6.80 -4.80
CA GLU A 36 6.79 -5.64 -3.90
C GLU A 36 5.42 -5.39 -3.28
N LEU A 37 4.36 -5.62 -4.04
CA LEU A 37 3.01 -5.47 -3.52
C LEU A 37 2.73 -6.51 -2.43
N ALA A 38 3.18 -7.75 -2.63
CA ALA A 38 3.05 -8.80 -1.62
C ALA A 38 3.82 -8.43 -0.35
N ASP A 39 5.02 -7.87 -0.51
CA ASP A 39 5.81 -7.39 0.62
C ASP A 39 5.09 -6.27 1.36
N LEU A 40 4.50 -5.33 0.63
CA LEU A 40 3.75 -4.23 1.22
C LEU A 40 2.57 -4.74 2.03
N VAL A 41 1.84 -5.71 1.51
CA VAL A 41 0.71 -6.33 2.22
C VAL A 41 1.19 -6.95 3.52
N MET A 42 2.29 -7.71 3.48
CA MET A 42 2.85 -8.35 4.65
C MET A 42 3.30 -7.32 5.70
N ILE A 43 3.93 -6.25 5.25
CA ILE A 43 4.39 -5.18 6.14
C ILE A 43 3.19 -4.49 6.81
N CYS A 44 2.12 -4.24 6.05
CA CYS A 44 0.90 -3.68 6.61
C CYS A 44 0.29 -4.60 7.67
N GLU A 45 0.29 -5.90 7.42
CA GLU A 45 -0.23 -6.87 8.39
C GLU A 45 0.55 -6.80 9.70
N GLU A 46 1.86 -6.72 9.62
CA GLU A 46 2.71 -6.64 10.81
C GLU A 46 2.57 -5.31 11.54
N LYS A 47 2.59 -4.20 10.79
CA LYS A 47 2.55 -2.87 11.38
C LYS A 47 1.23 -2.55 12.06
N PHE A 48 0.14 -3.01 11.49
CA PHE A 48 -1.20 -2.68 11.99
C PHE A 48 -1.84 -3.82 12.77
N GLY A 49 -1.18 -4.98 12.85
CA GLY A 49 -1.68 -6.14 13.58
C GLY A 49 -2.97 -6.70 12.99
N ILE A 50 -3.03 -6.80 11.67
CA ILE A 50 -4.23 -7.24 10.95
C ILE A 50 -3.88 -8.38 10.00
N GLU A 51 -4.92 -9.02 9.46
CA GLU A 51 -4.76 -10.00 8.38
C GLU A 51 -5.44 -9.45 7.13
N ILE A 52 -4.77 -9.59 6.00
CA ILE A 52 -5.29 -9.16 4.71
C ILE A 52 -5.37 -10.39 3.81
N ASP A 53 -6.58 -10.73 3.37
CA ASP A 53 -6.77 -11.86 2.47
C ASP A 53 -6.19 -11.56 1.08
N ASP A 54 -5.74 -12.62 0.40
CA ASP A 54 -5.21 -12.47 -0.96
C ASP A 54 -6.22 -11.85 -1.91
N GLU A 55 -7.49 -12.18 -1.74
CA GLU A 55 -8.55 -11.61 -2.58
C GLU A 55 -8.71 -10.10 -2.35
N GLU A 56 -8.55 -9.67 -1.11
CA GLU A 56 -8.61 -8.24 -0.79
C GLU A 56 -7.44 -7.50 -1.41
N SER A 57 -6.24 -8.08 -1.33
CA SER A 57 -5.04 -7.45 -1.87
C SER A 57 -5.08 -7.31 -3.39
N LYS A 58 -5.81 -8.17 -4.08
CA LYS A 58 -5.97 -8.08 -5.54
C LYS A 58 -6.73 -6.83 -5.96
N ASN A 59 -7.50 -6.24 -5.06
CA ASN A 59 -8.27 -5.03 -5.33
C ASN A 59 -7.46 -3.76 -5.07
N PHE A 60 -6.22 -3.88 -4.62
CA PHE A 60 -5.36 -2.73 -4.35
C PHE A 60 -4.75 -2.22 -5.65
N VAL A 61 -5.39 -1.26 -6.27
CA VAL A 61 -4.91 -0.63 -7.50
C VAL A 61 -4.21 0.69 -7.19
N THR A 62 -4.80 1.50 -6.33
CA THR A 62 -4.26 2.81 -5.96
C THR A 62 -3.88 2.85 -4.49
N VAL A 63 -3.12 3.87 -4.12
CA VAL A 63 -2.80 4.15 -2.71
C VAL A 63 -4.08 4.31 -1.91
N GLY A 64 -5.07 5.01 -2.48
CA GLY A 64 -6.37 5.21 -1.84
C GLY A 64 -7.09 3.91 -1.53
N ASP A 65 -6.96 2.91 -2.39
CA ASP A 65 -7.57 1.60 -2.15
C ASP A 65 -7.02 0.96 -0.88
N VAL A 66 -5.71 1.03 -0.69
CA VAL A 66 -5.05 0.50 0.51
C VAL A 66 -5.50 1.27 1.74
N VAL A 67 -5.50 2.60 1.65
CA VAL A 67 -5.93 3.48 2.75
C VAL A 67 -7.37 3.18 3.15
N ASN A 68 -8.26 3.11 2.17
CA ASN A 68 -9.69 2.84 2.43
C ASN A 68 -9.90 1.49 3.09
N TYR A 69 -9.17 0.48 2.64
CA TYR A 69 -9.26 -0.86 3.24
C TYR A 69 -8.85 -0.81 4.71
N LEU A 70 -7.73 -0.18 5.00
CA LEU A 70 -7.22 -0.09 6.37
C LEU A 70 -8.15 0.72 7.27
N GLU A 71 -8.76 1.77 6.73
CA GLU A 71 -9.69 2.60 7.50
C GLU A 71 -11.02 1.91 7.76
N SER A 72 -11.36 0.89 6.97
CA SER A 72 -12.61 0.15 7.13
C SER A 72 -12.54 -0.95 8.20
N LEU A 73 -11.37 -1.21 8.73
CA LEU A 73 -11.17 -2.27 9.72
C LEU A 73 -11.56 -1.84 11.14
#